data_3ffff9e727a2f9142163f2685dd4196d
#
_entry.id   3ffff9e727a2f9142163f2685dd4196d
#
_cell.length_a   1.000
_cell.length_b   1.000
_cell.length_c   1.000
_cell.angle_alpha   90.00
_cell.angle_beta   90.00
_cell.angle_gamma   90.00
#
_symmetry.space_group_name_H-M   'P 1'
#
loop_
_entity.id
_entity.type
_entity.pdbx_description
1 polymer ?
#
loop_
_entity_poly.entity_id
_entity_poly.type
_entity_poly.pdbx_seq_one_letter_code
_entity_poly.pdbx_strand_id
1 'polypeptide(L)'
;MGEESLKEFLQKKTNSKQELCKKLSFEHGTPLIGLVIDNEVEDSHRSAVERFLEGTCSLEVEVVAVADTDLDSFSHPNVHYVPYSEKSRKNIMEASDIMVALPSNDMEEMLMNGVIPISHKHELINNYNPNSETGNGFVYGNANEVDHWKMFAALIRALETYKFPYDWRNIISTGLTSTHK
;
A
#
# COMPACT_ATOMS: atom_id res chain seq x y z
N MET A 1 -10.09 -15.12 -12.46
CA MET A 1 -8.72 -15.70 -12.53
C MET A 1 -8.76 -17.09 -11.92
N GLY A 2 -8.15 -18.11 -12.57
CA GLY A 2 -8.10 -19.47 -12.00
C GLY A 2 -7.14 -19.56 -10.81
N GLU A 3 -7.35 -20.58 -9.96
CA GLU A 3 -6.56 -20.74 -8.72
C GLU A 3 -5.05 -20.89 -8.97
N GLU A 4 -4.66 -21.59 -10.02
CA GLU A 4 -3.26 -21.79 -10.43
C GLU A 4 -2.62 -20.46 -10.86
N SER A 5 -3.32 -19.66 -11.67
CA SER A 5 -2.88 -18.34 -12.10
C SER A 5 -2.72 -17.36 -10.91
N LEU A 6 -3.59 -17.42 -9.92
CA LEU A 6 -3.45 -16.63 -8.71
C LEU A 6 -2.22 -17.05 -7.90
N LYS A 7 -1.94 -18.35 -7.80
CA LYS A 7 -0.75 -18.86 -7.10
C LYS A 7 0.54 -18.39 -7.74
N GLU A 8 0.63 -18.46 -9.07
CA GLU A 8 1.79 -17.98 -9.82
C GLU A 8 1.98 -16.46 -9.64
N PHE A 9 0.89 -15.70 -9.69
CA PHE A 9 0.91 -14.26 -9.44
C PHE A 9 1.44 -13.92 -8.05
N LEU A 10 0.93 -14.57 -7.01
CA LEU A 10 1.36 -14.35 -5.62
C LEU A 10 2.83 -14.75 -5.41
N GLN A 11 3.29 -15.81 -6.08
CA GLN A 11 4.71 -16.18 -6.04
C GLN A 11 5.60 -15.11 -6.67
N LYS A 12 5.21 -14.57 -7.83
CA LYS A 12 5.92 -13.45 -8.47
C LYS A 12 5.99 -12.23 -7.54
N LYS A 13 4.87 -11.86 -6.94
CA LYS A 13 4.79 -10.75 -5.99
C LYS A 13 5.72 -10.97 -4.79
N THR A 14 5.73 -12.17 -4.23
CA THR A 14 6.63 -12.53 -3.13
C THR A 14 8.10 -12.36 -3.53
N ASN A 15 8.47 -12.78 -4.73
CA ASN A 15 9.83 -12.63 -5.24
C ASN A 15 10.21 -11.14 -5.39
N SER A 16 9.32 -10.32 -5.99
CA SER A 16 9.54 -8.87 -6.12
C SER A 16 9.72 -8.19 -4.75
N LYS A 17 8.93 -8.57 -3.75
CA LYS A 17 9.08 -8.08 -2.37
C LYS A 17 10.44 -8.47 -1.80
N GLN A 18 10.85 -9.74 -1.92
CA GLN A 18 12.13 -10.23 -1.40
C GLN A 18 13.32 -9.51 -2.05
N GLU A 19 13.27 -9.26 -3.35
CA GLU A 19 14.31 -8.52 -4.06
C GLU A 19 14.42 -7.08 -3.56
N LEU A 20 13.29 -6.38 -3.38
CA LEU A 20 13.26 -5.03 -2.87
C LEU A 20 13.75 -4.96 -1.42
N CYS A 21 13.25 -5.83 -0.53
CA CYS A 21 13.67 -5.90 0.87
C CYS A 21 15.18 -6.16 0.98
N LYS A 22 15.73 -7.09 0.18
CA LYS A 22 17.17 -7.35 0.13
C LYS A 22 17.97 -6.11 -0.30
N LYS A 23 17.48 -5.39 -1.31
CA LYS A 23 18.14 -4.18 -1.82
C LYS A 23 18.15 -3.05 -0.79
N LEU A 24 17.08 -2.93 0.00
CA LEU A 24 16.93 -1.87 1.01
C LEU A 24 17.37 -2.30 2.42
N SER A 25 17.86 -3.54 2.58
CA SER A 25 18.27 -4.12 3.86
C SER A 25 17.13 -4.18 4.90
N PHE A 26 15.89 -4.42 4.44
CA PHE A 26 14.72 -4.60 5.28
C PHE A 26 14.63 -6.00 5.87
N GLU A 27 13.96 -6.14 7.00
CA GLU A 27 13.68 -7.44 7.60
C GLU A 27 12.71 -8.27 6.75
N HIS A 28 13.02 -9.55 6.61
CA HIS A 28 12.15 -10.48 5.91
C HIS A 28 10.95 -10.87 6.79
N GLY A 29 9.76 -10.82 6.19
CA GLY A 29 8.55 -11.28 6.84
C GLY A 29 7.64 -10.19 7.40
N THR A 30 8.13 -8.95 7.51
CA THR A 30 7.30 -7.82 7.88
C THR A 30 6.41 -7.35 6.71
N PRO A 31 5.23 -6.77 6.98
CA PRO A 31 4.45 -6.10 5.95
C PRO A 31 5.22 -4.95 5.31
N LEU A 32 5.22 -4.89 3.97
CA LEU A 32 5.83 -3.82 3.21
C LEU A 32 4.76 -2.83 2.76
N ILE A 33 4.90 -1.59 3.21
CA ILE A 33 3.99 -0.49 2.91
C ILE A 33 4.63 0.44 1.89
N GLY A 34 3.94 0.70 0.81
CA GLY A 34 4.35 1.64 -0.23
C GLY A 34 3.61 2.96 -0.16
N LEU A 35 4.31 4.06 -0.48
CA LEU A 35 3.74 5.37 -0.77
C LEU A 35 4.36 5.95 -2.04
N VAL A 36 3.53 6.62 -2.84
CA VAL A 36 4.01 7.44 -3.96
C VAL A 36 3.54 8.87 -3.73
N ILE A 37 4.50 9.77 -3.56
CA ILE A 37 4.28 11.20 -3.30
C ILE A 37 4.86 11.94 -4.50
N ASP A 38 4.00 12.24 -5.46
CA ASP A 38 4.35 13.00 -6.66
C ASP A 38 4.12 14.51 -6.48
N ASN A 39 4.42 15.29 -7.52
CA ASN A 39 4.24 16.74 -7.51
C ASN A 39 2.78 17.21 -7.50
N GLU A 40 1.83 16.31 -7.74
CA GLU A 40 0.39 16.59 -7.72
C GLU A 40 -0.20 16.57 -6.32
N VAL A 41 0.57 16.04 -5.33
CA VAL A 41 0.14 16.00 -3.94
C VAL A 41 0.17 17.40 -3.33
N GLU A 42 -0.99 17.87 -2.89
CA GLU A 42 -1.14 19.17 -2.24
C GLU A 42 -0.33 19.26 -0.94
N ASP A 43 0.16 20.45 -0.58
CA ASP A 43 0.95 20.67 0.65
C ASP A 43 0.19 20.27 1.93
N SER A 44 -1.13 20.45 1.95
CA SER A 44 -2.00 20.00 3.05
C SER A 44 -1.96 18.48 3.24
N HIS A 45 -1.92 17.74 2.12
CA HIS A 45 -1.80 16.29 2.13
C HIS A 45 -0.41 15.82 2.54
N ARG A 46 0.65 16.56 2.17
CA ARG A 46 2.02 16.26 2.60
C ARG A 46 2.15 16.24 4.12
N SER A 47 1.63 17.25 4.80
CA SER A 47 1.63 17.29 6.28
C SER A 47 0.88 16.12 6.92
N ALA A 48 -0.21 15.66 6.31
CA ALA A 48 -0.94 14.48 6.81
C ALA A 48 -0.13 13.19 6.58
N VAL A 49 0.56 13.08 5.44
CA VAL A 49 1.45 11.94 5.14
C VAL A 49 2.62 11.90 6.11
N GLU A 50 3.26 13.03 6.40
CA GLU A 50 4.35 13.13 7.37
C GLU A 50 3.95 12.59 8.74
N ARG A 51 2.81 13.06 9.27
CA ARG A 51 2.28 12.59 10.56
C ARG A 51 1.89 11.11 10.54
N PHE A 52 1.39 10.64 9.41
CA PHE A 52 1.12 9.22 9.22
C PHE A 52 2.41 8.39 9.29
N LEU A 53 3.48 8.84 8.61
CA LEU A 53 4.79 8.18 8.63
C LEU A 53 5.39 8.16 10.04
N GLU A 54 5.30 9.26 10.80
CA GLU A 54 5.70 9.29 12.21
C GLU A 54 4.97 8.20 13.03
N GLY A 55 3.67 8.01 12.79
CA GLY A 55 2.88 6.96 13.45
C GLY A 55 3.38 5.55 13.13
N THR A 56 3.85 5.30 11.90
CA THR A 56 4.32 3.96 11.48
C THR A 56 5.59 3.52 12.22
N CYS A 57 6.38 4.45 12.78
CA CYS A 57 7.59 4.13 13.53
C CYS A 57 7.35 3.28 14.78
N SER A 58 6.12 3.25 15.28
CA SER A 58 5.70 2.42 16.42
C SER A 58 5.22 1.02 16.03
N LEU A 59 5.23 0.70 14.74
CA LEU A 59 4.70 -0.55 14.20
C LEU A 59 5.85 -1.44 13.67
N GLU A 60 5.62 -2.75 13.69
CA GLU A 60 6.48 -3.74 13.05
C GLU A 60 6.18 -3.83 11.54
N VAL A 61 6.57 -2.79 10.80
CA VAL A 61 6.37 -2.65 9.36
C VAL A 61 7.59 -2.01 8.71
N GLU A 62 7.78 -2.27 7.43
CA GLU A 62 8.74 -1.55 6.59
C GLU A 62 7.99 -0.63 5.63
N VAL A 63 8.45 0.60 5.47
CA VAL A 63 7.82 1.61 4.62
C VAL A 63 8.78 2.07 3.55
N VAL A 64 8.32 2.08 2.29
CA VAL A 64 9.05 2.70 1.17
C VAL A 64 8.23 3.87 0.63
N ALA A 65 8.79 5.06 0.73
CA ALA A 65 8.20 6.27 0.16
C ALA A 65 8.98 6.67 -1.10
N VAL A 66 8.33 6.65 -2.25
CA VAL A 66 8.85 7.18 -3.51
C VAL A 66 8.38 8.62 -3.64
N ALA A 67 9.30 9.59 -3.70
CA ALA A 67 8.96 11.00 -3.70
C ALA A 67 9.82 11.82 -4.66
N ASP A 68 9.22 12.90 -5.22
CA ASP A 68 9.88 13.85 -6.12
C ASP A 68 10.70 14.92 -5.39
N THR A 69 10.51 15.07 -4.09
CA THR A 69 11.17 16.11 -3.28
C THR A 69 12.12 15.50 -2.28
N ASP A 70 13.14 16.25 -1.91
CA ASP A 70 14.02 15.92 -0.79
C ASP A 70 13.20 15.83 0.50
N LEU A 71 12.91 14.61 0.89
CA LEU A 71 12.31 14.27 2.19
C LEU A 71 13.40 14.00 3.23
N ASP A 72 14.60 14.57 3.03
CA ASP A 72 15.78 14.41 3.90
C ASP A 72 15.54 14.85 5.35
N SER A 73 14.44 15.59 5.60
CA SER A 73 14.04 15.98 6.96
C SER A 73 13.42 14.84 7.77
N PHE A 74 13.02 13.73 7.15
CA PHE A 74 12.38 12.58 7.79
C PHE A 74 13.30 11.37 7.78
N SER A 75 14.15 11.25 8.78
CA SER A 75 14.91 10.02 9.01
C SER A 75 14.20 9.17 10.05
N HIS A 76 13.43 8.18 9.60
CA HIS A 76 12.83 7.20 10.46
C HIS A 76 13.41 5.81 10.19
N PRO A 77 13.68 5.00 11.24
CA PRO A 77 14.39 3.72 11.09
C PRO A 77 13.69 2.72 10.15
N ASN A 78 12.37 2.75 10.10
CA ASN A 78 11.54 1.85 9.29
C ASN A 78 10.99 2.51 8.00
N VAL A 79 11.40 3.74 7.68
CA VAL A 79 10.97 4.46 6.47
C VAL A 79 12.16 4.69 5.55
N HIS A 80 12.10 4.12 4.36
CA HIS A 80 13.11 4.28 3.34
C HIS A 80 12.61 5.17 2.20
N TYR A 81 13.30 6.29 1.98
CA TYR A 81 12.98 7.22 0.90
C TYR A 81 13.74 6.87 -0.37
N VAL A 82 13.02 6.82 -1.48
CA VAL A 82 13.57 6.55 -2.81
C VAL A 82 13.20 7.70 -3.73
N PRO A 83 14.16 8.28 -4.49
CA PRO A 83 13.84 9.29 -5.49
C PRO A 83 12.81 8.77 -6.49
N TYR A 84 11.88 9.65 -6.88
CA TYR A 84 10.87 9.32 -7.86
C TYR A 84 11.51 9.00 -9.21
N SER A 85 11.08 7.92 -9.80
CA SER A 85 11.26 7.56 -11.20
C SER A 85 10.19 6.54 -11.56
N GLU A 86 9.84 6.40 -12.82
CA GLU A 86 8.92 5.36 -13.27
C GLU A 86 9.37 3.95 -12.82
N LYS A 87 10.67 3.72 -12.79
CA LYS A 87 11.25 2.46 -12.32
C LYS A 87 11.04 2.24 -10.82
N SER A 88 11.30 3.28 -9.98
CA SER A 88 11.09 3.16 -8.53
C SER A 88 9.60 3.03 -8.20
N ARG A 89 8.73 3.79 -8.87
CA ARG A 89 7.28 3.69 -8.76
C ARG A 89 6.79 2.27 -9.09
N LYS A 90 7.23 1.73 -10.22
CA LYS A 90 6.87 0.36 -10.63
C LYS A 90 7.37 -0.69 -9.64
N ASN A 91 8.61 -0.59 -9.19
CA ASN A 91 9.18 -1.55 -8.24
C ASN A 91 8.40 -1.58 -6.92
N ILE A 92 7.99 -0.43 -6.40
CA ILE A 92 7.22 -0.36 -5.17
C ILE A 92 5.80 -0.92 -5.37
N MET A 93 5.17 -0.66 -6.51
CA MET A 93 3.87 -1.25 -6.87
C MET A 93 3.93 -2.79 -6.90
N GLU A 94 4.95 -3.35 -7.55
CA GLU A 94 5.08 -4.80 -7.65
C GLU A 94 5.42 -5.48 -6.32
N ALA A 95 6.14 -4.79 -5.42
CA ALA A 95 6.67 -5.38 -4.20
C ALA A 95 5.82 -5.17 -2.95
N SER A 96 5.06 -4.06 -2.85
CA SER A 96 4.33 -3.72 -1.64
C SER A 96 3.15 -4.64 -1.37
N ASP A 97 2.94 -4.97 -0.10
CA ASP A 97 1.72 -5.66 0.36
C ASP A 97 0.55 -4.69 0.44
N ILE A 98 0.82 -3.49 0.96
CA ILE A 98 -0.13 -2.42 1.19
C ILE A 98 0.40 -1.16 0.51
N MET A 99 -0.48 -0.36 -0.08
CA MET A 99 -0.13 1.00 -0.46
C MET A 99 -1.12 2.01 0.12
N VAL A 100 -0.56 3.10 0.65
CA VAL A 100 -1.36 4.25 1.03
C VAL A 100 -1.60 5.10 -0.21
N ALA A 101 -2.85 5.09 -0.66
CA ALA A 101 -3.26 5.76 -1.88
C ALA A 101 -3.65 7.21 -1.59
N LEU A 102 -2.92 8.14 -2.17
CA LEU A 102 -3.25 9.56 -2.22
C LEU A 102 -4.17 9.86 -3.40
N PRO A 103 -4.86 11.02 -3.43
CA PRO A 103 -5.82 11.34 -4.48
C PRO A 103 -5.27 11.31 -5.92
N SER A 104 -3.98 11.58 -6.11
CA SER A 104 -3.29 11.51 -7.41
C SER A 104 -2.93 10.09 -7.86
N ASN A 105 -3.00 9.11 -6.98
CA ASN A 105 -2.52 7.77 -7.28
C ASN A 105 -3.53 6.94 -8.09
N ASP A 106 -3.03 6.09 -8.98
CA ASP A 106 -3.83 5.19 -9.80
C ASP A 106 -4.26 3.94 -9.02
N MET A 107 -5.55 3.89 -8.65
CA MET A 107 -6.15 2.79 -7.90
C MET A 107 -6.24 1.50 -8.73
N GLU A 108 -6.47 1.61 -10.03
CA GLU A 108 -6.56 0.45 -10.92
C GLU A 108 -5.20 -0.24 -11.01
N GLU A 109 -4.13 0.55 -11.19
CA GLU A 109 -2.76 0.02 -11.22
C GLU A 109 -2.40 -0.69 -9.90
N MET A 110 -2.77 -0.15 -8.74
CA MET A 110 -2.56 -0.80 -7.45
C MET A 110 -3.23 -2.18 -7.42
N LEU A 111 -4.51 -2.24 -7.76
CA LEU A 111 -5.28 -3.49 -7.76
C LEU A 111 -4.70 -4.51 -8.76
N MET A 112 -4.29 -4.08 -9.95
CA MET A 112 -3.67 -4.95 -10.97
C MET A 112 -2.33 -5.53 -10.52
N ASN A 113 -1.61 -4.85 -9.64
CA ASN A 113 -0.37 -5.35 -9.01
C ASN A 113 -0.62 -6.15 -7.73
N GLY A 114 -1.88 -6.44 -7.39
CA GLY A 114 -2.24 -7.19 -6.17
C GLY A 114 -1.81 -6.49 -4.89
N VAL A 115 -1.73 -5.17 -4.93
CA VAL A 115 -1.52 -4.35 -3.75
C VAL A 115 -2.86 -4.10 -3.08
N ILE A 116 -2.91 -4.15 -1.76
CA ILE A 116 -4.11 -3.80 -1.02
C ILE A 116 -4.06 -2.31 -0.68
N PRO A 117 -4.97 -1.49 -1.26
CA PRO A 117 -4.97 -0.06 -1.03
C PRO A 117 -5.57 0.29 0.33
N ILE A 118 -4.91 1.23 1.02
CA ILE A 118 -5.51 2.07 2.05
C ILE A 118 -5.85 3.38 1.36
N SER A 119 -7.12 3.67 1.17
CA SER A 119 -7.53 4.79 0.32
C SER A 119 -8.67 5.62 0.90
N HIS A 120 -8.80 6.85 0.42
CA HIS A 120 -10.06 7.59 0.51
C HIS A 120 -11.16 6.84 -0.27
N LYS A 121 -12.42 7.26 -0.09
CA LYS A 121 -13.55 6.66 -0.83
C LYS A 121 -13.35 6.84 -2.34
N HIS A 122 -13.31 5.71 -3.05
CA HIS A 122 -13.11 5.64 -4.49
C HIS A 122 -14.03 4.55 -5.08
N GLU A 123 -14.48 4.73 -6.33
CA GLU A 123 -15.45 3.82 -6.96
C GLU A 123 -14.95 2.38 -7.15
N LEU A 124 -13.64 2.21 -7.35
CA LEU A 124 -13.01 0.89 -7.50
C LEU A 124 -12.74 0.20 -6.16
N ILE A 125 -12.78 0.91 -5.02
CA ILE A 125 -12.38 0.39 -3.73
C ILE A 125 -13.60 0.16 -2.84
N ASN A 126 -13.79 -1.11 -2.48
CA ASN A 126 -14.77 -1.55 -1.50
C ASN A 126 -14.07 -1.91 -0.19
N ASN A 127 -14.51 -1.29 0.92
CA ASN A 127 -13.93 -1.55 2.22
C ASN A 127 -14.09 -3.03 2.61
N TYR A 128 -13.00 -3.66 3.03
CA TYR A 128 -13.04 -5.06 3.45
C TYR A 128 -13.94 -5.28 4.66
N ASN A 129 -14.78 -6.29 4.57
CA ASN A 129 -15.66 -6.74 5.65
C ASN A 129 -15.36 -8.21 5.97
N PRO A 130 -14.75 -8.51 7.13
CA PRO A 130 -14.36 -9.88 7.49
C PRO A 130 -15.55 -10.82 7.71
N ASN A 131 -16.74 -10.30 8.06
CA ASN A 131 -17.91 -11.13 8.29
C ASN A 131 -18.51 -11.71 7.00
N SER A 132 -18.38 -10.98 5.90
CA SER A 132 -18.87 -11.42 4.58
C SER A 132 -17.74 -11.81 3.63
N GLU A 133 -16.49 -11.66 4.06
CA GLU A 133 -15.27 -11.92 3.27
C GLU A 133 -15.26 -11.16 1.94
N THR A 134 -15.80 -9.94 1.92
CA THR A 134 -15.92 -9.10 0.73
C THR A 134 -15.13 -7.81 0.85
N GLY A 135 -14.72 -7.26 -0.29
CA GLY A 135 -13.94 -6.02 -0.38
C GLY A 135 -12.54 -6.25 -0.93
N ASN A 136 -11.89 -5.18 -1.37
CA ASN A 136 -10.59 -5.21 -2.04
C ASN A 136 -9.60 -4.16 -1.50
N GLY A 137 -9.91 -3.51 -0.37
CA GLY A 137 -9.06 -2.51 0.26
C GLY A 137 -9.62 -2.00 1.57
N PHE A 138 -8.97 -0.99 2.15
CA PHE A 138 -9.37 -0.38 3.42
C PHE A 138 -9.60 1.12 3.23
N VAL A 139 -10.86 1.52 3.35
CA VAL A 139 -11.25 2.93 3.15
C VAL A 139 -11.07 3.71 4.44
N TYR A 140 -10.38 4.86 4.38
CA TYR A 140 -10.10 5.70 5.54
C TYR A 140 -10.94 7.00 5.63
N GLY A 141 -11.50 7.48 4.51
CA GLY A 141 -12.21 8.76 4.51
C GLY A 141 -13.12 8.95 3.30
N ASN A 142 -13.65 10.17 3.17
CA ASN A 142 -14.45 10.57 2.02
C ASN A 142 -13.57 10.76 0.78
N ALA A 143 -14.20 11.01 -0.38
CA ALA A 143 -13.46 11.30 -1.61
C ALA A 143 -12.52 12.50 -1.41
N ASN A 144 -11.26 12.34 -1.87
CA ASN A 144 -10.18 13.33 -1.77
C ASN A 144 -9.80 13.78 -0.34
N GLU A 145 -10.29 13.08 0.67
CA GLU A 145 -9.89 13.34 2.06
C GLU A 145 -8.54 12.68 2.35
N VAL A 146 -7.61 13.43 2.96
CA VAL A 146 -6.34 12.91 3.49
C VAL A 146 -6.24 13.30 4.95
N ASP A 147 -6.47 12.34 5.83
CA ASP A 147 -6.45 12.51 7.28
C ASP A 147 -5.56 11.42 7.91
N HIS A 148 -4.47 11.84 8.55
CA HIS A 148 -3.46 10.92 9.08
C HIS A 148 -4.00 9.93 10.12
N TRP A 149 -4.95 10.32 10.98
CA TRP A 149 -5.55 9.43 11.97
C TRP A 149 -6.42 8.38 11.33
N LYS A 150 -7.20 8.76 10.32
CA LYS A 150 -8.06 7.84 9.57
C LYS A 150 -7.21 6.88 8.73
N MET A 151 -6.15 7.39 8.08
CA MET A 151 -5.18 6.58 7.36
C MET A 151 -4.52 5.55 8.29
N PHE A 152 -4.07 5.99 9.47
CA PHE A 152 -3.47 5.11 10.46
C PHE A 152 -4.45 4.04 10.96
N ALA A 153 -5.70 4.42 11.27
CA ALA A 153 -6.73 3.46 11.67
C ALA A 153 -7.02 2.42 10.58
N ALA A 154 -7.00 2.82 9.30
CA ALA A 154 -7.16 1.89 8.18
C ALA A 154 -5.93 0.97 8.04
N LEU A 155 -4.71 1.49 8.25
CA LEU A 155 -3.50 0.68 8.29
C LEU A 155 -3.56 -0.38 9.37
N ILE A 156 -3.96 -0.04 10.59
CA ILE A 156 -4.09 -1.02 11.67
C ILE A 156 -5.07 -2.14 11.30
N ARG A 157 -6.21 -1.82 10.69
CA ARG A 157 -7.15 -2.85 10.20
C ARG A 157 -6.53 -3.75 9.14
N ALA A 158 -5.76 -3.18 8.22
CA ALA A 158 -5.05 -3.93 7.19
C ALA A 158 -3.99 -4.86 7.81
N LEU A 159 -3.19 -4.37 8.76
CA LEU A 159 -2.17 -5.15 9.45
C LEU A 159 -2.76 -6.29 10.29
N GLU A 160 -3.89 -6.06 10.95
CA GLU A 160 -4.61 -7.14 11.64
C GLU A 160 -5.09 -8.21 10.68
N THR A 161 -5.61 -7.81 9.50
CA THR A 161 -6.05 -8.75 8.46
C THR A 161 -4.87 -9.47 7.80
N TYR A 162 -3.72 -8.82 7.67
CA TYR A 162 -2.49 -9.43 7.11
C TYR A 162 -2.05 -10.70 7.85
N LYS A 163 -2.37 -10.80 9.14
CA LYS A 163 -2.08 -11.98 9.97
C LYS A 163 -2.87 -13.22 9.55
N PHE A 164 -3.90 -13.07 8.72
CA PHE A 164 -4.77 -14.13 8.24
C PHE A 164 -4.55 -14.39 6.73
N PRO A 165 -3.70 -15.36 6.34
CA PRO A 165 -3.31 -15.56 4.94
C PRO A 165 -4.48 -15.85 3.99
N TYR A 166 -5.55 -16.49 4.48
CA TYR A 166 -6.74 -16.75 3.68
C TYR A 166 -7.46 -15.45 3.32
N ASP A 167 -7.77 -14.61 4.32
CA ASP A 167 -8.43 -13.33 4.11
C ASP A 167 -7.59 -12.41 3.21
N TRP A 168 -6.28 -12.37 3.47
CA TRP A 168 -5.35 -11.56 2.68
C TRP A 168 -5.35 -11.96 1.20
N ARG A 169 -5.28 -13.25 0.92
CA ARG A 169 -5.37 -13.79 -0.45
C ARG A 169 -6.71 -13.47 -1.09
N ASN A 170 -7.81 -13.53 -0.35
CA ASN A 170 -9.15 -13.23 -0.84
C ASN A 170 -9.29 -11.76 -1.25
N ILE A 171 -8.77 -10.82 -0.44
CA ILE A 171 -8.76 -9.38 -0.77
C ILE A 171 -7.99 -9.13 -2.07
N ILE A 172 -6.79 -9.71 -2.20
CA ILE A 172 -5.97 -9.59 -3.43
C ILE A 172 -6.75 -10.13 -4.64
N SER A 173 -7.32 -11.32 -4.53
CA SER A 173 -8.10 -11.94 -5.61
C SER A 173 -9.30 -11.09 -6.02
N THR A 174 -9.99 -10.51 -5.06
CA THR A 174 -11.12 -9.60 -5.30
C THR A 174 -10.64 -8.32 -6.02
N GLY A 175 -9.51 -7.74 -5.62
CA GLY A 175 -8.89 -6.60 -6.28
C GLY A 175 -8.56 -6.87 -7.75
N LEU A 176 -7.83 -7.96 -8.01
CA LEU A 176 -7.45 -8.37 -9.37
C LEU A 176 -8.67 -8.63 -10.29
N THR A 177 -9.78 -9.08 -9.74
CA THR A 177 -11.00 -9.32 -10.54
C THR A 177 -11.87 -8.10 -10.72
N SER A 178 -11.74 -7.08 -9.89
CA SER A 178 -12.53 -5.83 -9.99
C SER A 178 -12.08 -4.92 -11.12
N THR A 179 -10.84 -5.06 -11.61
CA THR A 179 -10.27 -4.27 -12.72
C THR A 179 -10.63 -4.79 -14.12
N HIS A 180 -11.29 -5.93 -14.23
CA HIS A 180 -11.66 -6.58 -15.50
C HIS A 180 -13.15 -6.43 -15.85
N LYS A 181 -13.84 -5.40 -15.33
CA LYS A 181 -15.25 -5.15 -15.65
C LYS A 181 -15.43 -4.09 -16.72
#